data_071f532d982c64802291878fed86600f
#
_entry.id   071f532d982c64802291878fed86600f
#
_cell.length_a   1.000
_cell.length_b   1.000
_cell.length_c   1.000
_cell.angle_alpha   90.00
_cell.angle_beta   90.00
_cell.angle_gamma   90.00
#
_symmetry.space_group_name_H-M   'P 1'
#
loop_
_entity.id
_entity.type
_entity.pdbx_description
1 polymer ?
#
loop_
_entity_poly.entity_id
_entity_poly.type
_entity_poly.pdbx_seq_one_letter_code
_entity_poly.pdbx_strand_id
1 'polypeptide(L)'
;MTPDIGSRLNTLLSSMTAVVIPALDKDNSTAVEQAQLICASLELIAAQVDYLHPFEIVNTKSLIDLNEKIHATLGLTVCVEAKLAKTIVANPLSSTAEVRLAGNTLRSVVVGLVESCDKQSASDVQRLVFDYEEDQSVRDRVLVAGTNFDVDADSLPSMAAVLRI
;
A
#
# COMPACT_ATOMS: atom_id res chain seq x y z
N MET A 1 8.64 17.60 24.48
CA MET A 1 8.89 17.07 23.14
C MET A 1 8.20 15.71 23.05
N THR A 2 7.21 15.55 22.19
CA THR A 2 6.51 14.26 22.08
C THR A 2 7.32 13.37 21.15
N PRO A 3 7.71 12.13 21.56
CA PRO A 3 8.43 11.22 20.69
C PRO A 3 7.60 10.93 19.43
N ASP A 4 8.25 10.90 18.27
CA ASP A 4 7.63 10.48 17.02
C ASP A 4 7.25 8.97 17.04
N ILE A 5 6.47 8.52 16.08
CA ILE A 5 5.96 7.15 16.03
C ILE A 5 7.11 6.14 15.90
N GLY A 6 8.13 6.44 15.08
CA GLY A 6 9.30 5.59 14.89
C GLY A 6 10.07 5.38 16.20
N SER A 7 10.34 6.47 16.94
CA SER A 7 10.99 6.39 18.25
C SER A 7 10.19 5.55 19.27
N ARG A 8 8.85 5.64 19.24
CA ARG A 8 7.99 4.84 20.13
C ARG A 8 8.01 3.36 19.73
N LEU A 9 7.98 3.03 18.44
CA LEU A 9 8.10 1.66 17.95
C LEU A 9 9.46 1.05 18.33
N ASN A 10 10.54 1.79 18.15
CA ASN A 10 11.88 1.34 18.56
C ASN A 10 11.98 1.09 20.07
N THR A 11 11.32 1.91 20.89
CA THR A 11 11.25 1.69 22.35
C THR A 11 10.49 0.40 22.68
N LEU A 12 9.36 0.14 22.00
CA LEU A 12 8.60 -1.11 22.17
C LEU A 12 9.44 -2.33 21.77
N LEU A 13 10.10 -2.27 20.62
CA LEU A 13 11.02 -3.33 20.17
C LEU A 13 12.12 -3.61 21.17
N SER A 14 12.78 -2.57 21.65
CA SER A 14 13.85 -2.71 22.67
C SER A 14 13.31 -3.34 23.95
N SER A 15 12.11 -2.96 24.39
CA SER A 15 11.49 -3.55 25.58
C SER A 15 11.14 -5.01 25.38
N MET A 16 10.60 -5.37 24.20
CA MET A 16 10.30 -6.75 23.86
C MET A 16 11.55 -7.64 23.86
N THR A 17 12.59 -7.20 23.16
CA THR A 17 13.82 -7.98 22.94
C THR A 17 14.69 -8.06 24.20
N ALA A 18 14.81 -6.97 24.97
CA ALA A 18 15.71 -6.91 26.10
C ALA A 18 15.08 -7.32 27.43
N VAL A 19 13.74 -7.26 27.55
CA VAL A 19 13.06 -7.52 28.83
C VAL A 19 12.04 -8.65 28.70
N VAL A 20 11.09 -8.56 27.76
CA VAL A 20 9.94 -9.49 27.72
C VAL A 20 10.39 -10.87 27.27
N ILE A 21 11.04 -10.99 26.12
CA ILE A 21 11.47 -12.29 25.58
C ILE A 21 12.41 -13.04 26.54
N PRO A 22 13.43 -12.41 27.14
CA PRO A 22 14.28 -13.10 28.12
C PRO A 22 13.57 -13.56 29.39
N ALA A 23 12.44 -12.92 29.74
CA ALA A 23 11.65 -13.28 30.93
C ALA A 23 10.60 -14.38 30.66
N LEU A 24 10.39 -14.76 29.40
CA LEU A 24 9.47 -15.87 29.08
C LEU A 24 10.06 -17.21 29.52
N ASP A 25 9.16 -18.10 29.93
CA ASP A 25 9.52 -19.49 30.14
C ASP A 25 9.99 -20.12 28.81
N LYS A 26 11.22 -20.59 28.79
CA LYS A 26 11.86 -21.17 27.59
C LYS A 26 11.21 -22.49 27.16
N ASP A 27 10.54 -23.18 28.09
CA ASP A 27 9.82 -24.43 27.81
C ASP A 27 8.44 -24.14 27.17
N ASN A 28 7.98 -22.90 27.22
CA ASN A 28 6.78 -22.45 26.53
C ASN A 28 7.15 -21.90 25.13
N SER A 29 7.45 -22.81 24.21
CA SER A 29 7.86 -22.46 22.82
C SER A 29 6.83 -21.58 22.10
N THR A 30 5.55 -21.79 22.33
CA THR A 30 4.47 -21.00 21.73
C THR A 30 4.52 -19.53 22.17
N ALA A 31 4.76 -19.26 23.46
CA ALA A 31 4.88 -17.90 23.96
C ALA A 31 6.11 -17.20 23.38
N VAL A 32 7.23 -17.90 23.26
CA VAL A 32 8.46 -17.37 22.65
C VAL A 32 8.24 -17.03 21.18
N GLU A 33 7.63 -17.96 20.42
CA GLU A 33 7.31 -17.76 19.00
C GLU A 33 6.38 -16.55 18.78
N GLN A 34 5.30 -16.45 19.57
CA GLN A 34 4.39 -15.30 19.48
C GLN A 34 5.09 -13.97 19.80
N ALA A 35 5.98 -13.92 20.78
CA ALA A 35 6.74 -12.72 21.09
C ALA A 35 7.69 -12.33 19.95
N GLN A 36 8.31 -13.30 19.27
CA GLN A 36 9.14 -13.07 18.09
C GLN A 36 8.33 -12.53 16.92
N LEU A 37 7.12 -13.09 16.67
CA LEU A 37 6.20 -12.59 15.64
C LEU A 37 5.74 -11.16 15.93
N ILE A 38 5.53 -10.78 17.19
CA ILE A 38 5.23 -9.41 17.59
C ILE A 38 6.42 -8.48 17.24
N CYS A 39 7.65 -8.88 17.57
CA CYS A 39 8.84 -8.10 17.21
C CYS A 39 8.96 -7.90 15.71
N ALA A 40 8.83 -8.96 14.91
CA ALA A 40 8.89 -8.88 13.46
C ALA A 40 7.81 -7.94 12.89
N SER A 41 6.59 -7.99 13.46
CA SER A 41 5.50 -7.10 13.07
C SER A 41 5.80 -5.63 13.42
N LEU A 42 6.38 -5.37 14.59
CA LEU A 42 6.76 -4.00 14.99
C LEU A 42 7.91 -3.45 14.12
N GLU A 43 8.88 -4.29 13.76
CA GLU A 43 9.96 -3.93 12.83
C GLU A 43 9.41 -3.54 11.46
N LEU A 44 8.48 -4.33 10.93
CA LEU A 44 7.83 -4.04 9.66
C LEU A 44 7.06 -2.70 9.72
N ILE A 45 6.27 -2.49 10.76
CA ILE A 45 5.54 -1.23 10.95
C ILE A 45 6.50 -0.06 11.03
N ALA A 46 7.61 -0.19 11.78
CA ALA A 46 8.63 0.86 11.90
C ALA A 46 9.27 1.19 10.53
N ALA A 47 9.51 0.19 9.70
CA ALA A 47 10.04 0.38 8.35
C ALA A 47 9.05 1.03 7.37
N GLN A 48 7.75 0.87 7.60
CA GLN A 48 6.70 1.34 6.69
C GLN A 48 6.10 2.69 7.07
N VAL A 49 6.13 3.07 8.36
CA VAL A 49 5.31 4.17 8.89
C VAL A 49 5.49 5.50 8.16
N ASP A 50 6.70 5.83 7.74
CA ASP A 50 7.01 7.08 7.04
C ASP A 50 6.60 7.05 5.57
N TYR A 51 6.39 5.86 5.01
CA TYR A 51 6.03 5.66 3.61
C TYR A 51 4.54 5.43 3.38
N LEU A 52 3.76 5.11 4.41
CA LEU A 52 2.35 4.73 4.25
C LEU A 52 1.52 5.82 3.55
N HIS A 53 1.68 7.09 3.94
CA HIS A 53 0.92 8.17 3.32
C HIS A 53 1.34 8.42 1.87
N PRO A 54 2.65 8.63 1.54
CA PRO A 54 3.10 8.75 0.15
C PRO A 54 2.72 7.52 -0.70
N PHE A 55 2.76 6.33 -0.15
CA PHE A 55 2.36 5.10 -0.84
C PHE A 55 0.89 5.13 -1.27
N GLU A 56 -0.02 5.50 -0.37
CA GLU A 56 -1.45 5.64 -0.69
C GLU A 56 -1.69 6.75 -1.73
N ILE A 57 -0.93 7.85 -1.67
CA ILE A 57 -0.99 8.92 -2.66
C ILE A 57 -0.63 8.40 -4.06
N VAL A 58 0.48 7.66 -4.18
CA VAL A 58 0.94 7.11 -5.46
C VAL A 58 -0.05 6.09 -6.00
N ASN A 59 -0.55 5.19 -5.16
CA ASN A 59 -1.55 4.19 -5.55
C ASN A 59 -2.85 4.83 -6.03
N THR A 60 -3.35 5.83 -5.30
CA THR A 60 -4.58 6.53 -5.68
C THR A 60 -4.39 7.33 -6.97
N LYS A 61 -3.23 7.96 -7.20
CA LYS A 61 -2.89 8.62 -8.47
C LYS A 61 -2.90 7.63 -9.64
N SER A 62 -2.29 6.45 -9.47
CA SER A 62 -2.29 5.41 -10.50
C SER A 62 -3.70 4.90 -10.83
N LEU A 63 -4.57 4.80 -9.82
CA LEU A 63 -5.99 4.45 -10.03
C LEU A 63 -6.77 5.57 -10.73
N ILE A 64 -6.48 6.82 -10.46
CA ILE A 64 -7.06 7.97 -11.19
C ILE A 64 -6.68 7.87 -12.67
N ASP A 65 -5.39 7.67 -12.96
CA ASP A 65 -4.89 7.55 -14.34
C ASP A 65 -5.52 6.37 -15.07
N LEU A 66 -5.62 5.21 -14.41
CA LEU A 66 -6.29 4.03 -14.97
C LEU A 66 -7.76 4.33 -15.28
N ASN A 67 -8.48 4.92 -14.32
CA ASN A 67 -9.90 5.28 -14.48
C ASN A 67 -10.10 6.23 -15.67
N GLU A 68 -9.26 7.26 -15.81
CA GLU A 68 -9.33 8.20 -16.94
C GLU A 68 -9.05 7.54 -18.29
N LYS A 69 -8.05 6.65 -18.35
CA LYS A 69 -7.74 5.88 -19.57
C LYS A 69 -8.90 4.97 -19.98
N ILE A 70 -9.52 4.27 -19.01
CA ILE A 70 -10.68 3.41 -19.28
C ILE A 70 -11.86 4.26 -19.78
N HIS A 71 -12.18 5.40 -19.14
CA HIS A 71 -13.24 6.29 -19.59
C HIS A 71 -12.99 6.80 -21.02
N ALA A 72 -11.76 7.18 -21.33
CA ALA A 72 -11.38 7.61 -22.68
C ALA A 72 -11.54 6.48 -23.71
N THR A 73 -11.13 5.27 -23.39
CA THR A 73 -11.26 4.07 -24.23
C THR A 73 -12.73 3.75 -24.53
N LEU A 74 -13.60 3.92 -23.52
CA LEU A 74 -15.04 3.66 -23.65
C LEU A 74 -15.83 4.87 -24.20
N GLY A 75 -15.19 6.01 -24.50
CA GLY A 75 -15.86 7.23 -24.94
C GLY A 75 -16.77 7.86 -23.86
N LEU A 76 -16.50 7.57 -22.58
CA LEU A 76 -17.26 8.08 -21.45
C LEU A 76 -16.63 9.33 -20.84
N THR A 77 -17.45 10.15 -20.18
CA THR A 77 -16.94 11.25 -19.36
C THR A 77 -16.40 10.73 -18.04
N VAL A 78 -15.27 11.30 -17.58
CA VAL A 78 -14.63 10.95 -16.31
C VAL A 78 -15.63 11.08 -15.16
N CYS A 79 -15.72 10.04 -14.33
CA CYS A 79 -16.67 9.94 -13.22
C CYS A 79 -16.41 10.98 -12.11
N VAL A 80 -17.41 11.18 -11.26
CA VAL A 80 -17.33 12.13 -10.13
C VAL A 80 -16.30 11.67 -9.11
N GLU A 81 -16.22 10.37 -8.89
CA GLU A 81 -15.30 9.73 -7.96
C GLU A 81 -13.84 10.03 -8.31
N ALA A 82 -13.47 9.98 -9.60
CA ALA A 82 -12.12 10.31 -10.03
C ALA A 82 -11.79 11.80 -9.82
N LYS A 83 -12.75 12.69 -10.04
CA LYS A 83 -12.59 14.13 -9.77
C LYS A 83 -12.42 14.39 -8.27
N LEU A 84 -13.22 13.73 -7.44
CA LEU A 84 -13.11 13.82 -5.99
C LEU A 84 -11.77 13.29 -5.50
N ALA A 85 -11.35 12.11 -5.98
CA ALA A 85 -10.06 11.54 -5.64
C ALA A 85 -8.89 12.46 -6.01
N LYS A 86 -8.92 13.14 -7.17
CA LYS A 86 -7.92 14.16 -7.53
C LYS A 86 -7.86 15.29 -6.51
N THR A 87 -9.01 15.77 -6.05
CA THR A 87 -9.07 16.83 -5.05
C THR A 87 -8.47 16.38 -3.71
N ILE A 88 -8.80 15.15 -3.28
CA ILE A 88 -8.28 14.57 -2.03
C ILE A 88 -6.76 14.41 -2.11
N VAL A 89 -6.24 13.85 -3.20
CA VAL A 89 -4.80 13.62 -3.39
C VAL A 89 -4.02 14.93 -3.54
N ALA A 90 -4.63 15.97 -4.07
CA ALA A 90 -4.01 17.29 -4.21
C ALA A 90 -4.00 18.09 -2.89
N ASN A 91 -4.83 17.73 -1.92
CA ASN A 91 -4.91 18.41 -0.63
C ASN A 91 -3.83 17.88 0.34
N PRO A 92 -2.82 18.68 0.72
CA PRO A 92 -1.74 18.25 1.60
C PRO A 92 -2.20 17.93 3.04
N LEU A 93 -3.44 18.30 3.39
CA LEU A 93 -4.04 18.02 4.70
C LEU A 93 -4.90 16.75 4.71
N SER A 94 -5.04 16.07 3.57
CA SER A 94 -5.77 14.80 3.52
C SER A 94 -5.05 13.74 4.34
N SER A 95 -5.81 13.04 5.16
CA SER A 95 -5.30 11.91 5.93
C SER A 95 -5.04 10.68 5.03
N THR A 96 -4.17 9.78 5.47
CA THR A 96 -3.95 8.49 4.81
C THR A 96 -5.25 7.70 4.63
N ALA A 97 -6.16 7.78 5.61
CA ALA A 97 -7.46 7.10 5.55
C ALA A 97 -8.37 7.67 4.45
N GLU A 98 -8.41 8.99 4.28
CA GLU A 98 -9.20 9.63 3.20
C GLU A 98 -8.64 9.27 1.82
N VAL A 99 -7.32 9.31 1.65
CA VAL A 99 -6.67 8.92 0.39
C VAL A 99 -6.95 7.46 0.06
N ARG A 100 -6.80 6.55 1.04
CA ARG A 100 -7.11 5.12 0.88
C ARG A 100 -8.57 4.88 0.52
N LEU A 101 -9.50 5.58 1.17
CA LEU A 101 -10.93 5.47 0.87
C LEU A 101 -11.23 5.90 -0.56
N ALA A 102 -10.64 7.01 -1.02
CA ALA A 102 -10.77 7.46 -2.40
C ALA A 102 -10.23 6.42 -3.40
N GLY A 103 -9.06 5.84 -3.12
CA GLY A 103 -8.50 4.75 -3.92
C GLY A 103 -9.41 3.52 -3.98
N ASN A 104 -9.96 3.07 -2.85
CA ASN A 104 -10.88 1.94 -2.81
C ASN A 104 -12.17 2.21 -3.58
N THR A 105 -12.70 3.43 -3.51
CA THR A 105 -13.87 3.84 -4.29
C THR A 105 -13.58 3.76 -5.79
N LEU A 106 -12.42 4.28 -6.23
CA LEU A 106 -12.01 4.19 -7.63
C LEU A 106 -11.82 2.74 -8.10
N ARG A 107 -11.27 1.88 -7.26
CA ARG A 107 -11.13 0.45 -7.58
C ARG A 107 -12.50 -0.20 -7.85
N SER A 108 -13.50 0.13 -7.03
CA SER A 108 -14.88 -0.35 -7.27
C SER A 108 -15.47 0.17 -8.58
N VAL A 109 -15.19 1.43 -8.95
CA VAL A 109 -15.60 2.00 -10.25
C VAL A 109 -14.93 1.27 -11.39
N VAL A 110 -13.62 1.00 -11.32
CA VAL A 110 -12.89 0.24 -12.35
C VAL A 110 -13.48 -1.15 -12.53
N VAL A 111 -13.79 -1.87 -11.44
CA VAL A 111 -14.44 -3.19 -11.50
C VAL A 111 -15.77 -3.09 -12.25
N GLY A 112 -16.62 -2.12 -11.89
CA GLY A 112 -17.91 -1.94 -12.59
C GLY A 112 -17.76 -1.60 -14.08
N LEU A 113 -16.75 -0.81 -14.46
CA LEU A 113 -16.46 -0.50 -15.86
C LEU A 113 -15.99 -1.73 -16.63
N VAL A 114 -15.13 -2.56 -16.05
CA VAL A 114 -14.67 -3.83 -16.65
C VAL A 114 -15.83 -4.80 -16.85
N GLU A 115 -16.71 -4.94 -15.86
CA GLU A 115 -17.87 -5.83 -15.93
C GLU A 115 -18.92 -5.38 -16.96
N SER A 116 -19.07 -4.07 -17.16
CA SER A 116 -20.03 -3.49 -18.10
C SER A 116 -19.49 -3.28 -19.52
N CYS A 117 -18.21 -3.56 -19.74
CA CYS A 117 -17.52 -3.34 -21.00
C CYS A 117 -18.08 -4.25 -22.12
N ASP A 118 -18.28 -3.68 -23.30
CA ASP A 118 -18.65 -4.47 -24.48
C ASP A 118 -17.48 -5.33 -25.01
N LYS A 119 -17.79 -6.31 -25.85
CA LYS A 119 -16.76 -7.23 -26.39
C LYS A 119 -15.71 -6.54 -27.26
N GLN A 120 -16.04 -5.39 -27.84
CA GLN A 120 -15.15 -4.68 -28.74
C GLN A 120 -14.08 -3.93 -27.96
N SER A 121 -14.43 -3.31 -26.83
CA SER A 121 -13.53 -2.53 -25.99
C SER A 121 -12.84 -3.38 -24.89
N ALA A 122 -13.36 -4.60 -24.64
CA ALA A 122 -12.90 -5.46 -23.54
C ALA A 122 -11.39 -5.73 -23.57
N SER A 123 -10.82 -6.00 -24.74
CA SER A 123 -9.39 -6.30 -24.88
C SER A 123 -8.50 -5.12 -24.50
N ASP A 124 -8.89 -3.91 -24.91
CA ASP A 124 -8.10 -2.68 -24.60
C ASP A 124 -8.23 -2.32 -23.12
N VAL A 125 -9.43 -2.44 -22.56
CA VAL A 125 -9.66 -2.20 -21.11
C VAL A 125 -8.89 -3.22 -20.26
N GLN A 126 -8.92 -4.51 -20.63
CA GLN A 126 -8.17 -5.55 -19.92
C GLN A 126 -6.67 -5.30 -19.96
N ARG A 127 -6.11 -4.84 -21.09
CA ARG A 127 -4.69 -4.48 -21.18
C ARG A 127 -4.36 -3.32 -20.23
N LEU A 128 -5.17 -2.27 -20.16
CA LEU A 128 -4.96 -1.15 -19.24
C LEU A 128 -4.96 -1.61 -17.77
N VAL A 129 -5.87 -2.51 -17.41
CA VAL A 129 -5.93 -3.08 -16.06
C VAL A 129 -4.70 -3.94 -15.79
N PHE A 130 -4.28 -4.77 -16.75
CA PHE A 130 -3.09 -5.62 -16.60
C PHE A 130 -1.81 -4.78 -16.38
N ASP A 131 -1.59 -3.76 -17.20
CA ASP A 131 -0.45 -2.85 -17.06
C ASP A 131 -0.45 -2.16 -15.68
N TYR A 132 -1.62 -1.75 -15.19
CA TYR A 132 -1.78 -1.18 -13.85
C TYR A 132 -1.45 -2.19 -12.75
N GLU A 133 -1.96 -3.44 -12.84
CA GLU A 133 -1.73 -4.47 -11.82
C GLU A 133 -0.28 -4.92 -11.79
N GLU A 134 0.43 -4.92 -12.91
CA GLU A 134 1.88 -5.19 -12.97
C GLU A 134 2.65 -4.13 -12.15
N ASP A 135 2.39 -2.85 -12.40
CA ASP A 135 3.01 -1.74 -11.64
C ASP A 135 2.62 -1.78 -10.16
N GLN A 136 1.35 -2.09 -9.85
CA GLN A 136 0.85 -2.17 -8.48
C GLN A 136 1.51 -3.32 -7.73
N SER A 137 1.66 -4.49 -8.36
CA SER A 137 2.31 -5.65 -7.78
C SER A 137 3.75 -5.33 -7.33
N VAL A 138 4.51 -4.61 -8.16
CA VAL A 138 5.86 -4.17 -7.79
C VAL A 138 5.82 -3.25 -6.56
N ARG A 139 4.91 -2.29 -6.51
CA ARG A 139 4.76 -1.39 -5.35
C ARG A 139 4.42 -2.15 -4.07
N ASP A 140 3.47 -3.08 -4.14
CA ASP A 140 3.05 -3.87 -2.99
C ASP A 140 4.17 -4.78 -2.47
N ARG A 141 4.93 -5.41 -3.38
CA ARG A 141 6.11 -6.23 -3.03
C ARG A 141 7.17 -5.40 -2.33
N VAL A 142 7.47 -4.20 -2.82
CA VAL A 142 8.45 -3.29 -2.19
C VAL A 142 8.01 -2.88 -0.79
N LEU A 143 6.71 -2.63 -0.56
CA LEU A 143 6.20 -2.26 0.76
C LEU A 143 6.40 -3.36 1.80
N VAL A 144 6.33 -4.63 1.39
CA VAL A 144 6.47 -5.79 2.28
C VAL A 144 7.81 -6.51 2.15
N ALA A 145 8.76 -5.99 1.37
CA ALA A 145 10.06 -6.63 1.12
C ALA A 145 10.83 -6.99 2.42
N GLY A 146 10.69 -6.16 3.48
CA GLY A 146 11.31 -6.41 4.78
C GLY A 146 10.76 -7.61 5.55
N THR A 147 9.71 -8.28 5.07
CA THR A 147 9.14 -9.47 5.72
C THR A 147 9.88 -10.77 5.41
N ASN A 148 10.81 -10.78 4.49
CA ASN A 148 11.51 -11.96 3.95
C ASN A 148 10.57 -13.01 3.29
N PHE A 149 9.32 -12.65 2.99
CA PHE A 149 8.43 -13.53 2.23
C PHE A 149 8.64 -13.45 0.71
N ASP A 150 9.29 -12.39 0.23
CA ASP A 150 9.60 -12.23 -1.18
C ASP A 150 10.94 -12.88 -1.51
N VAL A 151 10.92 -13.88 -2.37
CA VAL A 151 12.11 -14.67 -2.74
C VAL A 151 13.15 -13.82 -3.49
N ASP A 152 12.67 -12.80 -4.23
CA ASP A 152 13.48 -11.92 -5.07
C ASP A 152 13.55 -10.49 -4.53
N ALA A 153 13.42 -10.30 -3.21
CA ALA A 153 13.40 -8.98 -2.58
C ALA A 153 14.58 -8.08 -2.98
N ASP A 154 15.77 -8.68 -3.16
CA ASP A 154 17.00 -7.96 -3.57
C ASP A 154 16.91 -7.38 -4.99
N SER A 155 16.03 -7.91 -5.85
CA SER A 155 15.81 -7.41 -7.21
C SER A 155 14.84 -6.25 -7.29
N LEU A 156 14.11 -5.97 -6.19
CA LEU A 156 13.10 -4.91 -6.16
C LEU A 156 13.76 -3.52 -6.13
N PRO A 157 13.10 -2.52 -6.75
CA PRO A 157 13.54 -1.14 -6.61
C PRO A 157 13.42 -0.65 -5.16
N SER A 158 14.14 0.40 -4.81
CA SER A 158 13.97 1.02 -3.48
C SER A 158 12.59 1.66 -3.32
N MET A 159 12.11 1.78 -2.08
CA MET A 159 10.85 2.49 -1.78
C MET A 159 10.86 3.92 -2.33
N ALA A 160 11.97 4.64 -2.21
CA ALA A 160 12.13 5.99 -2.75
C ALA A 160 11.94 6.02 -4.28
N ALA A 161 12.50 5.04 -5.00
CA ALA A 161 12.33 4.93 -6.44
C ALA A 161 10.87 4.67 -6.85
N VAL A 162 10.18 3.80 -6.11
CA VAL A 162 8.76 3.46 -6.35
C VAL A 162 7.86 4.66 -6.08
N LEU A 163 8.13 5.43 -5.02
CA LEU A 163 7.37 6.61 -4.64
C LEU A 163 7.78 7.86 -5.41
N ARG A 164 8.87 7.81 -6.16
CA ARG A 164 9.43 8.95 -6.93
C ARG A 164 9.74 10.17 -6.04
N ILE A 165 10.29 9.90 -4.83
CA ILE A 165 10.72 10.91 -3.84
C ILE A 165 12.24 10.88 -3.64
#